data_6229ef3c3853e1a09e9d2ac50f5ff2cc
#
_entry.id   6229ef3c3853e1a09e9d2ac50f5ff2cc
#
_cell.length_a   1.000
_cell.length_b   1.000
_cell.length_c   1.000
_cell.angle_alpha   90.00
_cell.angle_beta   90.00
_cell.angle_gamma   90.00
#
_symmetry.space_group_name_H-M   'P 1'
#
loop_
_entity.id
_entity.type
_entity.pdbx_description
1 polymer ?
#
loop_
_entity_poly.entity_id
_entity_poly.type
_entity_poly.pdbx_seq_one_letter_code
_entity_poly.pdbx_strand_id
1 'polypeptide(L)'
;MFALDTNTVNYFFKGAGRVQERLLARSPSEIAIPAVVVYELEAGIAQSTQPGKRRAQLDELLGILRVLPLDEAAAKAAAQAGAVLRAAGKPIGPMDTLIAGTALACRATLVTRNTGEFRRVRGLSVVDWY
;
A
#
# COMPACT_ATOMS: atom_id res chain seq x y z
N MET A 1 -9.58 -9.05 -2.50
CA MET A 1 -8.93 -7.87 -3.10
C MET A 1 -7.58 -7.66 -2.44
N PHE A 2 -6.61 -7.21 -3.22
CA PHE A 2 -5.24 -6.93 -2.76
C PHE A 2 -4.97 -5.44 -2.81
N ALA A 3 -4.42 -4.90 -1.74
CA ALA A 3 -4.00 -3.49 -1.66
C ALA A 3 -2.47 -3.44 -1.64
N LEU A 4 -1.87 -2.66 -2.53
CA LEU A 4 -0.42 -2.58 -2.65
C LEU A 4 0.14 -1.49 -1.74
N ASP A 5 1.19 -1.78 -0.97
CA ASP A 5 1.91 -0.73 -0.25
C ASP A 5 2.88 0.01 -1.19
N THR A 6 3.48 1.08 -0.70
CA THR A 6 4.33 1.96 -1.52
C THR A 6 5.55 1.22 -2.08
N ASN A 7 6.24 0.45 -1.26
CA ASN A 7 7.43 -0.26 -1.71
C ASN A 7 7.10 -1.34 -2.73
N THR A 8 5.97 -2.01 -2.58
CA THR A 8 5.51 -3.02 -3.55
C THR A 8 5.30 -2.38 -4.93
N VAL A 9 4.68 -1.20 -4.99
CA VAL A 9 4.53 -0.46 -6.25
C VAL A 9 5.90 -0.12 -6.84
N ASN A 10 6.83 0.36 -6.02
CA ASN A 10 8.19 0.66 -6.47
C ASN A 10 8.90 -0.59 -7.00
N TYR A 11 8.75 -1.73 -6.35
CA TYR A 11 9.30 -2.99 -6.85
C TYR A 11 8.69 -3.37 -8.20
N PHE A 12 7.40 -3.16 -8.36
CA PHE A 12 6.73 -3.39 -9.64
C PHE A 12 7.37 -2.54 -10.75
N PHE A 13 7.57 -1.25 -10.51
CA PHE A 13 8.18 -0.35 -11.49
C PHE A 13 9.62 -0.73 -11.82
N LYS A 14 10.37 -1.25 -10.87
CA LYS A 14 11.77 -1.65 -11.04
C LYS A 14 11.94 -3.07 -11.59
N GLY A 15 10.88 -3.84 -11.65
CA GLY A 15 10.96 -5.26 -11.99
C GLY A 15 11.67 -6.09 -10.93
N ALA A 16 11.67 -5.63 -9.66
CA ALA A 16 12.37 -6.29 -8.57
C ALA A 16 11.56 -7.47 -8.01
N GLY A 17 12.26 -8.54 -7.63
CA GLY A 17 11.62 -9.72 -7.07
C GLY A 17 10.63 -10.36 -8.03
N ARG A 18 9.53 -10.86 -7.50
CA ARG A 18 8.47 -11.52 -8.27
C ARG A 18 7.18 -10.69 -8.34
N VAL A 19 7.27 -9.40 -8.01
CA VAL A 19 6.08 -8.53 -7.93
C VAL A 19 5.37 -8.41 -9.28
N GLN A 20 6.12 -8.16 -10.36
CA GLN A 20 5.52 -8.06 -11.71
C GLN A 20 4.80 -9.35 -12.09
N GLU A 21 5.45 -10.49 -11.89
CA GLU A 21 4.89 -11.80 -12.21
C GLU A 21 3.58 -12.03 -11.47
N ARG A 22 3.57 -11.77 -10.17
CA ARG A 22 2.41 -12.03 -9.31
C ARG A 22 1.27 -11.04 -9.58
N LEU A 23 1.60 -9.77 -9.81
CA LEU A 23 0.60 -8.76 -10.12
C LEU A 23 -0.07 -9.04 -11.48
N LEU A 24 0.74 -9.32 -12.50
CA LEU A 24 0.23 -9.57 -13.85
C LEU A 24 -0.52 -10.90 -13.99
N ALA A 25 -0.35 -11.81 -13.04
CA ALA A 25 -1.09 -13.07 -13.00
C ALA A 25 -2.54 -12.90 -12.53
N ARG A 26 -2.92 -11.70 -12.06
CA ARG A 26 -4.23 -11.43 -11.50
C ARG A 26 -4.99 -10.43 -12.34
N SER A 27 -6.32 -10.47 -12.24
CA SER A 27 -7.17 -9.46 -12.88
C SER A 27 -6.93 -8.09 -12.21
N PRO A 28 -6.84 -7.00 -12.98
CA PRO A 28 -6.72 -5.65 -12.40
C PRO A 28 -7.84 -5.30 -11.41
N SER A 29 -9.03 -5.87 -11.59
CA SER A 29 -10.15 -5.63 -10.67
C SER A 29 -9.93 -6.20 -9.27
N GLU A 30 -8.96 -7.10 -9.09
CA GLU A 30 -8.62 -7.69 -7.79
C GLU A 30 -7.56 -6.89 -7.04
N ILE A 31 -7.00 -5.85 -7.65
CA ILE A 31 -5.86 -5.11 -7.12
C ILE A 31 -6.21 -3.63 -7.03
N ALA A 32 -5.81 -3.00 -5.94
CA ALA A 32 -6.07 -1.58 -5.72
C ALA A 32 -4.87 -0.92 -5.04
N ILE A 33 -4.83 0.41 -5.09
CA ILE A 33 -3.78 1.21 -4.47
C ILE A 33 -4.43 2.15 -3.45
N PRO A 34 -4.04 2.11 -2.16
CA PRO A 34 -4.53 3.08 -1.19
C PRO A 34 -4.16 4.52 -1.57
N ALA A 35 -5.05 5.47 -1.31
CA ALA A 35 -4.79 6.89 -1.57
C ALA A 35 -3.51 7.38 -0.87
N VAL A 36 -3.23 6.86 0.33
CA VAL A 36 -1.99 7.17 1.06
C VAL A 36 -0.76 6.76 0.26
N VAL A 37 -0.82 5.61 -0.41
CA VAL A 37 0.27 5.13 -1.27
C VAL A 37 0.44 6.05 -2.47
N VAL A 38 -0.66 6.50 -3.07
CA VAL A 38 -0.61 7.50 -4.15
C VAL A 38 0.10 8.77 -3.66
N TYR A 39 -0.23 9.25 -2.47
CA TYR A 39 0.45 10.40 -1.86
C TYR A 39 1.96 10.16 -1.75
N GLU A 40 2.39 9.02 -1.23
CA GLU A 40 3.83 8.73 -1.07
C GLU A 40 4.54 8.62 -2.42
N LEU A 41 3.89 8.03 -3.42
CA LEU A 41 4.46 7.93 -4.77
C LEU A 41 4.57 9.30 -5.44
N GLU A 42 3.57 10.16 -5.27
CA GLU A 42 3.60 11.54 -5.77
C GLU A 42 4.72 12.35 -5.10
N ALA A 43 4.87 12.22 -3.79
CA ALA A 43 5.95 12.86 -3.06
C ALA A 43 7.33 12.37 -3.54
N GLY A 44 7.44 11.08 -3.85
CA GLY A 44 8.66 10.50 -4.42
C GLY A 44 8.98 11.06 -5.81
N ILE A 45 7.98 11.28 -6.65
CA ILE A 45 8.17 11.90 -7.98
C ILE A 45 8.73 13.31 -7.83
N ALA A 46 8.20 14.10 -6.90
CA ALA A 46 8.65 15.47 -6.68
C ALA A 46 10.13 15.56 -6.28
N GLN A 47 10.68 14.49 -5.70
CA GLN A 47 12.08 14.41 -5.27
C GLN A 47 12.97 13.59 -6.22
N SER A 48 12.39 13.07 -7.31
CA SER A 48 13.11 12.17 -8.22
C SER A 48 14.04 12.93 -9.15
N THR A 49 15.16 12.29 -9.54
CA THR A 49 16.03 12.77 -10.61
C THR A 49 15.45 12.47 -12.00
N GLN A 50 14.44 11.60 -12.09
CA GLN A 50 13.76 11.24 -13.33
C GLN A 50 12.25 11.38 -13.19
N PRO A 51 11.73 12.58 -12.91
CA PRO A 51 10.32 12.76 -12.61
C PRO A 51 9.39 12.41 -13.78
N GLY A 52 9.82 12.64 -15.02
CA GLY A 52 9.01 12.31 -16.21
C GLY A 52 8.75 10.82 -16.34
N LYS A 53 9.78 9.99 -16.17
CA LYS A 53 9.64 8.54 -16.22
C LYS A 53 8.73 8.02 -15.11
N ARG A 54 8.93 8.52 -13.89
CA ARG A 54 8.13 8.12 -12.74
C ARG A 54 6.66 8.54 -12.89
N ARG A 55 6.43 9.74 -13.42
CA ARG A 55 5.08 10.24 -13.71
C ARG A 55 4.37 9.32 -14.69
N ALA A 56 5.02 8.96 -15.78
CA ALA A 56 4.44 8.08 -16.79
C ALA A 56 4.08 6.70 -16.22
N GLN A 57 4.97 6.12 -15.42
CA GLN A 57 4.73 4.83 -14.78
C GLN A 57 3.51 4.87 -13.82
N LEU A 58 3.43 5.91 -13.00
CA LEU A 58 2.33 6.05 -12.04
C LEU A 58 1.01 6.30 -12.76
N ASP A 59 0.98 7.20 -13.74
CA ASP A 59 -0.24 7.53 -14.48
C ASP A 59 -0.78 6.29 -15.21
N GLU A 60 0.09 5.48 -15.80
CA GLU A 60 -0.31 4.24 -16.46
C GLU A 60 -0.93 3.26 -15.45
N LEU A 61 -0.31 3.08 -14.30
CA LEU A 61 -0.80 2.16 -13.28
C LEU A 61 -2.15 2.62 -12.71
N LEU A 62 -2.30 3.92 -12.43
CA LEU A 62 -3.56 4.49 -11.93
C LEU A 62 -4.68 4.47 -12.98
N GLY A 63 -4.34 4.36 -14.25
CA GLY A 63 -5.33 4.16 -15.31
C GLY A 63 -5.90 2.76 -15.34
N ILE A 64 -5.25 1.80 -14.70
CA ILE A 64 -5.63 0.39 -14.69
C ILE A 64 -6.23 -0.03 -13.34
N LEU A 65 -5.62 0.39 -12.24
CA LEU A 65 -6.01 0.00 -10.89
C LEU A 65 -6.82 1.10 -10.22
N ARG A 66 -7.80 0.70 -9.43
CA ARG A 66 -8.57 1.68 -8.66
C ARG A 66 -7.80 2.13 -7.42
N VAL A 67 -8.16 3.31 -6.93
CA VAL A 67 -7.61 3.88 -5.70
C VAL A 67 -8.60 3.67 -4.56
N LEU A 68 -8.12 3.16 -3.43
CA LEU A 68 -8.91 3.03 -2.21
C LEU A 68 -8.81 4.33 -1.43
N PRO A 69 -9.93 4.99 -1.12
CA PRO A 69 -9.89 6.29 -0.44
C PRO A 69 -9.50 6.16 1.02
N LEU A 70 -8.87 7.19 1.55
CA LEU A 70 -8.70 7.37 2.99
C LEU A 70 -9.94 8.11 3.52
N ASP A 71 -11.04 7.40 3.57
CA ASP A 71 -12.32 7.91 4.03
C ASP A 71 -12.48 7.81 5.56
N GLU A 72 -13.65 8.14 6.06
CA GLU A 72 -13.92 8.10 7.50
C GLU A 72 -13.69 6.69 8.09
N ALA A 73 -14.15 5.65 7.40
CA ALA A 73 -13.97 4.28 7.87
C ALA A 73 -12.48 3.90 7.94
N ALA A 74 -11.71 4.25 6.92
CA ALA A 74 -10.27 4.01 6.89
C ALA A 74 -9.55 4.80 7.98
N ALA A 75 -9.92 6.06 8.19
CA ALA A 75 -9.34 6.90 9.22
C ALA A 75 -9.59 6.35 10.62
N LYS A 76 -10.81 5.91 10.90
CA LYS A 76 -11.15 5.29 12.19
C LYS A 76 -10.40 3.99 12.42
N ALA A 77 -10.34 3.12 11.41
CA ALA A 77 -9.60 1.86 11.49
C ALA A 77 -8.10 2.11 11.76
N ALA A 78 -7.51 3.09 11.07
CA ALA A 78 -6.12 3.47 11.27
C ALA A 78 -5.87 3.99 12.69
N ALA A 79 -6.72 4.89 13.17
CA ALA A 79 -6.60 5.45 14.51
C ALA A 79 -6.68 4.37 15.59
N GLN A 80 -7.59 3.42 15.44
CA GLN A 80 -7.77 2.31 16.38
C GLN A 80 -6.55 1.38 16.36
N ALA A 81 -6.09 1.00 15.16
CA ALA A 81 -4.91 0.15 15.02
C ALA A 81 -3.67 0.81 15.63
N GLY A 82 -3.45 2.09 15.34
CA GLY A 82 -2.34 2.85 15.90
C GLY A 82 -2.37 2.94 17.41
N ALA A 83 -3.55 3.14 18.01
CA ALA A 83 -3.69 3.19 19.45
C ALA A 83 -3.33 1.85 20.11
N VAL A 84 -3.78 0.73 19.54
CA VAL A 84 -3.46 -0.61 20.06
C VAL A 84 -1.96 -0.88 19.99
N LEU A 85 -1.31 -0.54 18.88
CA LEU A 85 0.12 -0.76 18.70
C LEU A 85 0.96 0.11 19.63
N ARG A 86 0.56 1.36 19.84
CA ARG A 86 1.27 2.24 20.79
C ARG A 86 1.13 1.72 22.23
N ALA A 87 -0.06 1.28 22.61
CA ALA A 87 -0.29 0.73 23.95
C ALA A 87 0.55 -0.53 24.18
N ALA A 88 0.80 -1.32 23.14
CA ALA A 88 1.65 -2.52 23.20
C ALA A 88 3.14 -2.19 23.12
N GLY A 89 3.53 -0.93 22.93
CA GLY A 89 4.92 -0.53 22.77
C GLY A 89 5.53 -0.94 21.42
N LYS A 90 4.70 -1.21 20.43
CA LYS A 90 5.14 -1.69 19.10
C LYS A 90 4.51 -0.88 17.97
N PRO A 91 4.67 0.46 17.97
CA PRO A 91 4.09 1.28 16.90
C PRO A 91 4.73 1.00 15.54
N ILE A 92 3.97 1.28 14.50
CA ILE A 92 4.49 1.35 13.12
C ILE A 92 4.42 2.80 12.68
N GLY A 93 5.06 3.14 11.54
CA GLY A 93 5.08 4.51 11.06
C GLY A 93 3.67 5.05 10.76
N PRO A 94 3.50 6.39 10.77
CA PRO A 94 2.17 7.00 10.56
C PRO A 94 1.58 6.69 9.18
N MET A 95 2.37 6.73 8.12
CA MET A 95 1.88 6.38 6.79
C MET A 95 1.48 4.91 6.71
N ASP A 96 2.28 4.01 7.29
CA ASP A 96 1.97 2.58 7.33
C ASP A 96 0.70 2.32 8.14
N THR A 97 0.47 3.07 9.20
CA THR A 97 -0.77 2.98 9.98
C THR A 97 -1.99 3.33 9.12
N LEU A 98 -1.89 4.38 8.30
CA LEU A 98 -2.95 4.80 7.39
C LEU A 98 -3.18 3.77 6.27
N ILE A 99 -2.11 3.18 5.75
CA ILE A 99 -2.19 2.09 4.76
C ILE A 99 -2.91 0.89 5.37
N ALA A 100 -2.52 0.49 6.58
CA ALA A 100 -3.16 -0.62 7.27
C ALA A 100 -4.65 -0.36 7.53
N GLY A 101 -5.00 0.84 7.97
CA GLY A 101 -6.39 1.24 8.20
C GLY A 101 -7.24 1.20 6.94
N THR A 102 -6.68 1.64 5.82
CA THR A 102 -7.35 1.59 4.51
C THR A 102 -7.63 0.13 4.11
N ALA A 103 -6.62 -0.73 4.22
CA ALA A 103 -6.78 -2.15 3.90
C ALA A 103 -7.82 -2.83 4.80
N LEU A 104 -7.79 -2.55 6.10
CA LEU A 104 -8.78 -3.09 7.05
C LEU A 104 -10.20 -2.65 6.69
N ALA A 105 -10.42 -1.37 6.42
CA ALA A 105 -11.74 -0.83 6.10
C ALA A 105 -12.32 -1.45 4.83
N CYS A 106 -11.47 -1.78 3.87
CA CYS A 106 -11.87 -2.40 2.59
C CYS A 106 -11.83 -3.93 2.64
N ARG A 107 -11.42 -4.52 3.76
CA ARG A 107 -11.22 -5.97 3.90
C ARG A 107 -10.28 -6.52 2.82
N ALA A 108 -9.27 -5.74 2.49
CA ALA A 108 -8.27 -6.12 1.51
C ALA A 108 -7.08 -6.82 2.18
N THR A 109 -6.44 -7.71 1.43
CA THR A 109 -5.14 -8.27 1.83
C THR A 109 -4.06 -7.27 1.43
N LEU A 110 -3.23 -6.85 2.38
CA LEU A 110 -2.13 -5.94 2.10
C LEU A 110 -0.95 -6.70 1.49
N VAL A 111 -0.49 -6.23 0.36
CA VAL A 111 0.71 -6.76 -0.31
C VAL A 111 1.89 -5.89 0.12
N THR A 112 2.79 -6.48 0.90
CA THR A 112 3.94 -5.77 1.46
C THR A 112 5.10 -6.74 1.67
N ARG A 113 6.31 -6.25 1.53
CA ARG A 113 7.50 -7.00 1.92
C ARG A 113 7.79 -6.84 3.42
N ASN A 114 7.26 -5.78 4.03
CA ASN A 114 7.44 -5.50 5.45
C ASN A 114 6.42 -6.26 6.31
N THR A 115 6.41 -7.58 6.16
CA THR A 115 5.44 -8.45 6.82
C THR A 115 5.56 -8.43 8.34
N GLY A 116 6.79 -8.27 8.85
CA GLY A 116 7.04 -8.27 10.30
C GLY A 116 6.31 -7.15 11.03
N GLU A 117 6.28 -5.94 10.46
CA GLU A 117 5.57 -4.82 11.05
C GLU A 117 4.06 -4.90 10.85
N PHE A 118 3.62 -5.17 9.62
CA PHE A 118 2.18 -5.17 9.32
C PHE A 118 1.43 -6.32 9.96
N ARG A 119 2.08 -7.45 10.25
CA ARG A 119 1.46 -8.54 11.00
C ARG A 119 1.15 -8.21 12.44
N ARG A 120 1.72 -7.13 12.97
CA ARG A 120 1.34 -6.61 14.28
C ARG A 120 -0.08 -6.05 14.29
N VAL A 121 -0.63 -5.69 13.13
CA VAL A 121 -1.97 -5.10 13.02
C VAL A 121 -3.00 -6.21 13.06
N ARG A 122 -3.81 -6.20 14.13
CA ARG A 122 -4.82 -7.23 14.35
C ARG A 122 -5.90 -7.19 13.27
N GLY A 123 -6.19 -8.35 12.70
CA GLY A 123 -7.23 -8.49 11.67
C GLY A 123 -6.76 -8.17 10.25
N LEU A 124 -5.53 -7.72 10.08
CA LEU A 124 -5.00 -7.43 8.75
C LEU A 124 -4.40 -8.69 8.12
N SER A 125 -4.88 -9.03 6.93
CA SER A 125 -4.28 -10.08 6.11
C SER A 125 -3.11 -9.49 5.33
N VAL A 126 -1.97 -10.17 5.35
CA VAL A 126 -0.72 -9.68 4.75
C VAL A 126 -0.11 -10.77 3.87
N VAL A 127 0.39 -10.38 2.69
CA VAL A 127 1.10 -11.27 1.78
C VAL A 127 2.29 -10.54 1.17
N ASP A 128 3.35 -11.29 0.89
CA ASP A 128 4.56 -10.77 0.24
C ASP A 128 4.64 -11.33 -1.18
N TRP A 129 4.71 -10.44 -2.18
CA TRP A 129 4.87 -10.81 -3.59
C TRP A 129 6.30 -10.64 -4.11
N TYR A 130 7.22 -10.25 -3.24
CA TYR A 130 8.62 -10.07 -3.65
C TYR A 130 9.25 -11.44 -3.96
#